data_0b5076726bd1e9a11439a21f0ca1ffc9
#
_entry.id   0b5076726bd1e9a11439a21f0ca1ffc9
#
_cell.length_a   1.000
_cell.length_b   1.000
_cell.length_c   1.000
_cell.angle_alpha   90.00
_cell.angle_beta   90.00
_cell.angle_gamma   90.00
#
_symmetry.space_group_name_H-M   'P 1'
#
loop_
_entity.id
_entity.type
_entity.pdbx_description
1 polymer ?
#
loop_
_entity_poly.entity_id
_entity_poly.type
_entity_poly.pdbx_seq_one_letter_code
_entity_poly.pdbx_strand_id
1 'polypeptide(L)'
;MSSKSTIITEHHNIQTPCKLFIVDEPQVLLVQPSARHEEKNDGVQREVELIAQASGKGFAIVFFDCVEWARALMPWADDAVSRDAEVGRHAPDTLRFIEHTLLPWLRERFGALPCIIGGYSLGGLFALWAARNTDAFAAVAAASPSLWIKGWGEYAATHPILSPKATIQKPTLKTQNSTSQHITTTTPVHLSLGDHEEHCRNQRMKRIGDCVRAEYALLCQQLSPTAVTLRWHEGGHFGAEAERTAEAFAWCMERIIPSF
;
A
#
# COMPACT_ATOMS: atom_id res chain seq x y z
N MET A 1 -15.16 -12.15 24.94
CA MET A 1 -15.41 -13.00 23.74
C MET A 1 -15.25 -12.11 22.54
N SER A 2 -14.17 -12.25 21.75
CA SER A 2 -14.01 -11.51 20.51
C SER A 2 -15.06 -12.00 19.52
N SER A 3 -15.96 -11.14 19.07
CA SER A 3 -16.88 -11.49 17.98
C SER A 3 -16.04 -11.79 16.73
N LYS A 4 -16.34 -12.90 16.07
CA LYS A 4 -15.66 -13.26 14.84
C LYS A 4 -16.11 -12.27 13.75
N SER A 5 -15.16 -11.60 13.10
CA SER A 5 -15.47 -10.67 11.99
C SER A 5 -16.19 -11.39 10.85
N THR A 6 -17.14 -10.71 10.26
CA THR A 6 -17.84 -11.19 9.07
C THR A 6 -17.03 -10.82 7.84
N ILE A 7 -16.70 -11.81 7.00
CA ILE A 7 -15.96 -11.59 5.74
C ILE A 7 -16.83 -12.01 4.57
N ILE A 8 -17.10 -11.09 3.65
CA ILE A 8 -17.81 -11.33 2.39
C ILE A 8 -16.78 -11.26 1.27
N THR A 9 -16.79 -12.24 0.36
CA THR A 9 -15.89 -12.32 -0.78
C THR A 9 -16.68 -12.21 -2.08
N GLU A 10 -16.21 -11.34 -3.00
CA GLU A 10 -16.83 -11.14 -4.30
C GLU A 10 -15.76 -11.13 -5.40
N HIS A 11 -16.15 -11.58 -6.59
CA HIS A 11 -15.32 -11.58 -7.80
C HIS A 11 -15.90 -10.61 -8.81
N HIS A 12 -15.07 -9.70 -9.31
CA HIS A 12 -15.44 -8.69 -10.29
C HIS A 12 -14.47 -8.67 -11.46
N ASN A 13 -14.91 -8.10 -12.58
CA ASN A 13 -14.05 -7.80 -13.72
C ASN A 13 -14.25 -6.33 -14.10
N ILE A 14 -13.35 -5.48 -13.61
CA ILE A 14 -13.38 -4.03 -13.77
C ILE A 14 -12.18 -3.62 -14.63
N GLN A 15 -12.21 -3.92 -15.94
CA GLN A 15 -11.08 -3.92 -16.89
C GLN A 15 -10.02 -5.01 -16.61
N THR A 16 -9.81 -5.38 -15.36
CA THR A 16 -8.99 -6.52 -14.94
C THR A 16 -9.76 -7.33 -13.89
N PRO A 17 -9.51 -8.63 -13.75
CA PRO A 17 -10.09 -9.42 -12.67
C PRO A 17 -9.73 -8.84 -11.31
N CYS A 18 -10.72 -8.73 -10.43
CA CYS A 18 -10.56 -8.21 -9.07
C CYS A 18 -11.26 -9.12 -8.08
N LYS A 19 -10.65 -9.32 -6.91
CA LYS A 19 -11.23 -10.01 -5.78
C LYS A 19 -11.45 -8.99 -4.65
N LEU A 20 -12.69 -8.78 -4.27
CA LEU A 20 -13.09 -7.84 -3.23
C LEU A 20 -13.45 -8.62 -1.97
N PHE A 21 -12.88 -8.24 -0.85
CA PHE A 21 -13.28 -8.69 0.48
C PHE A 21 -13.85 -7.51 1.27
N ILE A 22 -14.98 -7.76 1.93
CA ILE A 22 -15.65 -6.79 2.79
C ILE A 22 -15.63 -7.38 4.19
N VAL A 23 -14.98 -6.69 5.12
CA VAL A 23 -14.86 -7.11 6.52
C VAL A 23 -15.65 -6.13 7.37
N ASP A 24 -16.71 -6.64 8.01
CA ASP A 24 -17.63 -5.87 8.82
C ASP A 24 -18.17 -4.62 8.07
N GLU A 25 -18.42 -3.49 8.76
CA GLU A 25 -18.77 -2.21 8.12
C GLU A 25 -17.50 -1.44 7.74
N PRO A 26 -17.20 -1.25 6.45
CA PRO A 26 -15.95 -0.62 6.03
C PRO A 26 -15.83 0.83 6.47
N GLN A 27 -14.70 1.16 7.09
CA GLN A 27 -14.27 2.51 7.47
C GLN A 27 -13.10 3.01 6.61
N VAL A 28 -12.52 2.12 5.81
CA VAL A 28 -11.35 2.37 4.96
C VAL A 28 -11.37 1.43 3.75
N LEU A 29 -10.82 1.91 2.65
CA LEU A 29 -10.56 1.12 1.44
C LEU A 29 -9.09 0.73 1.40
N LEU A 30 -8.80 -0.53 1.09
CA LEU A 30 -7.46 -1.04 0.88
C LEU A 30 -7.34 -1.50 -0.58
N VAL A 31 -6.25 -1.13 -1.24
CA VAL A 31 -5.98 -1.46 -2.64
C VAL A 31 -4.62 -2.13 -2.76
N GLN A 32 -4.59 -3.33 -3.34
CA GLN A 32 -3.39 -4.13 -3.49
C GLN A 32 -3.32 -4.81 -4.85
N PRO A 33 -2.17 -4.73 -5.57
CA PRO A 33 -1.93 -5.58 -6.72
C PRO A 33 -1.76 -7.04 -6.28
N SER A 34 -2.28 -7.98 -7.07
CA SER A 34 -2.14 -9.44 -6.84
C SER A 34 -1.63 -10.13 -8.10
N ALA A 35 -0.78 -11.12 -7.93
CA ALA A 35 -0.34 -11.97 -9.02
C ALA A 35 -1.31 -13.16 -9.18
N ARG A 36 -1.62 -13.55 -10.42
CA ARG A 36 -2.57 -14.63 -10.72
C ARG A 36 -2.33 -15.95 -9.98
N HIS A 37 -1.09 -16.26 -9.65
CA HIS A 37 -0.77 -17.49 -8.95
C HIS A 37 -1.15 -17.48 -7.46
N GLU A 38 -1.31 -16.29 -6.86
CA GLU A 38 -1.74 -16.12 -5.46
C GLU A 38 -3.20 -16.52 -5.27
N GLU A 39 -4.03 -16.44 -6.31
CA GLU A 39 -5.44 -16.87 -6.27
C GLU A 39 -5.61 -18.37 -5.97
N LYS A 40 -4.60 -19.19 -6.31
CA LYS A 40 -4.67 -20.65 -6.16
C LYS A 40 -4.32 -21.16 -4.76
N ASN A 41 -3.76 -20.29 -3.89
CA ASN A 41 -3.11 -20.72 -2.65
C ASN A 41 -3.75 -20.18 -1.36
N ASP A 42 -5.00 -19.74 -1.33
CA ASP A 42 -5.66 -19.17 -0.14
C ASP A 42 -4.87 -18.01 0.56
N GLY A 43 -3.74 -17.57 -0.03
CA GLY A 43 -2.86 -16.56 0.54
C GLY A 43 -3.55 -15.22 0.75
N VAL A 44 -4.37 -14.83 -0.21
CA VAL A 44 -5.17 -13.58 -0.16
C VAL A 44 -6.21 -13.64 0.95
N GLN A 45 -6.91 -14.80 1.09
CA GLN A 45 -7.89 -15.01 2.16
C GLN A 45 -7.22 -14.94 3.54
N ARG A 46 -6.07 -15.61 3.70
CA ARG A 46 -5.28 -15.57 4.93
C ARG A 46 -4.84 -14.15 5.27
N GLU A 47 -4.38 -13.38 4.30
CA GLU A 47 -3.96 -11.99 4.50
C GLU A 47 -5.13 -11.14 5.02
N VAL A 48 -6.33 -11.26 4.43
CA VAL A 48 -7.54 -10.56 4.88
C VAL A 48 -7.88 -10.92 6.33
N GLU A 49 -7.82 -12.20 6.69
CA GLU A 49 -8.07 -12.66 8.06
C GLU A 49 -7.06 -12.09 9.06
N LEU A 50 -5.79 -12.01 8.67
CA LEU A 50 -4.73 -11.41 9.47
C LEU A 50 -4.91 -9.89 9.64
N ILE A 51 -5.29 -9.17 8.57
CA ILE A 51 -5.62 -7.73 8.65
C ILE A 51 -6.80 -7.53 9.62
N ALA A 52 -7.86 -8.32 9.48
CA ALA A 52 -9.03 -8.24 10.35
C ALA A 52 -8.67 -8.47 11.83
N GLN A 53 -7.85 -9.48 12.10
CA GLN A 53 -7.38 -9.81 13.43
C GLN A 53 -6.50 -8.72 14.02
N ALA A 54 -5.56 -8.18 13.23
CA ALA A 54 -4.59 -7.19 13.70
C ALA A 54 -5.21 -5.80 13.89
N SER A 55 -6.11 -5.38 12.99
CA SER A 55 -6.71 -4.04 13.05
C SER A 55 -7.93 -3.95 13.97
N GLY A 56 -8.72 -5.02 14.06
CA GLY A 56 -10.02 -5.02 14.75
C GLY A 56 -11.02 -4.01 14.18
N LYS A 57 -10.83 -3.55 12.93
CA LYS A 57 -11.63 -2.51 12.27
C LYS A 57 -12.26 -3.06 10.99
N GLY A 58 -13.42 -2.50 10.60
CA GLY A 58 -14.05 -2.81 9.32
C GLY A 58 -13.31 -2.17 8.13
N PHE A 59 -13.15 -2.93 7.04
CA PHE A 59 -12.51 -2.46 5.81
C PHE A 59 -13.04 -3.17 4.58
N ALA A 60 -12.85 -2.57 3.41
CA ALA A 60 -12.99 -3.25 2.13
C ALA A 60 -11.62 -3.28 1.45
N ILE A 61 -11.12 -4.48 1.10
CA ILE A 61 -9.87 -4.66 0.38
C ILE A 61 -10.13 -5.23 -0.99
N VAL A 62 -9.54 -4.62 -2.02
CA VAL A 62 -9.55 -5.13 -3.37
C VAL A 62 -8.15 -5.56 -3.79
N PHE A 63 -8.06 -6.81 -4.23
CA PHE A 63 -6.92 -7.36 -4.94
C PHE A 63 -7.22 -7.32 -6.44
N PHE A 64 -6.45 -6.54 -7.20
CA PHE A 64 -6.58 -6.47 -8.65
C PHE A 64 -5.46 -7.27 -9.33
N ASP A 65 -5.83 -8.05 -10.36
CA ASP A 65 -4.92 -8.96 -11.03
C ASP A 65 -3.92 -8.21 -11.91
N CYS A 66 -2.63 -8.46 -11.69
CA CYS A 66 -1.51 -8.04 -12.51
C CYS A 66 -0.94 -9.25 -13.25
N VAL A 67 -1.45 -9.54 -14.45
CA VAL A 67 -1.05 -10.72 -15.24
C VAL A 67 0.45 -10.78 -15.49
N GLU A 68 1.06 -9.63 -15.76
CA GLU A 68 2.50 -9.48 -16.02
C GLU A 68 3.10 -8.57 -14.93
N TRP A 69 3.39 -9.16 -13.79
CA TRP A 69 3.74 -8.51 -12.53
C TRP A 69 4.78 -7.39 -12.67
N ALA A 70 5.94 -7.71 -13.27
CA ALA A 70 6.98 -6.71 -13.45
C ALA A 70 6.61 -5.61 -14.44
N ARG A 71 5.88 -5.94 -15.53
CA ARG A 71 5.42 -4.92 -16.50
C ARG A 71 4.44 -3.95 -15.86
N ALA A 72 3.48 -4.47 -15.08
CA ALA A 72 2.43 -3.67 -14.48
C ALA A 72 2.92 -2.75 -13.36
N LEU A 73 3.97 -3.14 -12.62
CA LEU A 73 4.34 -2.50 -11.36
C LEU A 73 5.69 -1.77 -11.37
N MET A 74 6.59 -2.11 -12.30
CA MET A 74 7.89 -1.44 -12.38
C MET A 74 7.74 -0.02 -12.95
N PRO A 75 8.19 1.02 -12.21
CA PRO A 75 8.05 2.41 -12.68
C PRO A 75 8.99 2.75 -13.84
N TRP A 76 10.10 2.03 -13.99
CA TRP A 76 11.05 2.12 -15.10
C TRP A 76 11.79 0.80 -15.31
N ALA A 77 12.47 0.68 -16.45
CA ALA A 77 13.20 -0.52 -16.79
C ALA A 77 14.42 -0.73 -15.89
N ASP A 78 14.61 -1.96 -15.43
CA ASP A 78 15.82 -2.41 -14.74
C ASP A 78 16.15 -3.85 -15.17
N ASP A 79 17.30 -4.03 -15.82
CA ASP A 79 17.79 -5.30 -16.36
C ASP A 79 18.07 -6.37 -15.29
N ALA A 80 18.20 -5.97 -14.03
CA ALA A 80 18.31 -6.92 -12.91
C ALA A 80 16.95 -7.50 -12.49
N VAL A 81 15.84 -6.87 -12.87
CA VAL A 81 14.47 -7.39 -12.68
C VAL A 81 14.05 -8.19 -13.91
N SER A 82 14.19 -7.59 -15.09
CA SER A 82 13.81 -8.22 -16.36
C SER A 82 14.52 -7.56 -17.54
N ARG A 83 14.81 -8.38 -18.57
CA ARG A 83 15.30 -7.89 -19.89
C ARG A 83 14.17 -7.63 -20.87
N ASP A 84 12.93 -7.79 -20.47
CA ASP A 84 11.78 -7.48 -21.29
C ASP A 84 11.67 -5.96 -21.48
N ALA A 85 11.61 -5.51 -22.72
CA ALA A 85 11.55 -4.10 -23.10
C ALA A 85 10.26 -3.40 -22.65
N GLU A 86 9.21 -4.15 -22.32
CA GLU A 86 7.94 -3.61 -21.84
C GLU A 86 7.96 -3.34 -20.34
N VAL A 87 8.89 -3.92 -19.58
CA VAL A 87 9.04 -3.61 -18.14
C VAL A 87 9.47 -2.15 -17.95
N GLY A 88 8.78 -1.46 -17.06
CA GLY A 88 9.01 -0.04 -16.78
C GLY A 88 8.19 0.93 -17.64
N ARG A 89 7.21 0.43 -18.40
CA ARG A 89 6.34 1.26 -19.25
C ARG A 89 4.90 1.36 -18.76
N HIS A 90 4.41 0.37 -18.02
CA HIS A 90 2.98 0.21 -17.72
C HIS A 90 2.57 0.55 -16.29
N ALA A 91 3.50 0.85 -15.38
CA ALA A 91 3.14 1.32 -14.05
C ALA A 91 2.25 2.58 -14.07
N PRO A 92 2.44 3.57 -14.98
CA PRO A 92 1.52 4.69 -15.14
C PRO A 92 0.12 4.27 -15.59
N ASP A 93 -0.02 3.23 -16.41
CA ASP A 93 -1.31 2.71 -16.85
C ASP A 93 -2.03 2.00 -15.69
N THR A 94 -1.29 1.26 -14.88
CA THR A 94 -1.80 0.65 -13.64
C THR A 94 -2.29 1.71 -12.65
N LEU A 95 -1.53 2.77 -12.45
CA LEU A 95 -1.96 3.88 -11.59
C LEU A 95 -3.21 4.56 -12.15
N ARG A 96 -3.26 4.82 -13.46
CA ARG A 96 -4.43 5.40 -14.13
C ARG A 96 -5.69 4.52 -13.98
N PHE A 97 -5.55 3.19 -14.10
CA PHE A 97 -6.63 2.25 -13.82
C PHE A 97 -7.14 2.40 -12.38
N ILE A 98 -6.23 2.49 -11.40
CA ILE A 98 -6.61 2.67 -9.98
C ILE A 98 -7.37 3.99 -9.82
N GLU A 99 -6.86 5.10 -10.34
CA GLU A 99 -7.44 6.43 -10.14
C GLU A 99 -8.78 6.64 -10.85
N HIS A 100 -8.89 6.13 -12.09
CA HIS A 100 -10.03 6.47 -12.96
C HIS A 100 -11.07 5.35 -13.11
N THR A 101 -10.76 4.15 -12.64
CA THR A 101 -11.68 3.02 -12.72
C THR A 101 -11.94 2.41 -11.36
N LEU A 102 -10.89 1.94 -10.67
CA LEU A 102 -11.03 1.18 -9.44
C LEU A 102 -11.52 2.02 -8.26
N LEU A 103 -10.88 3.16 -7.99
CA LEU A 103 -11.29 4.05 -6.89
C LEU A 103 -12.69 4.65 -7.10
N PRO A 104 -13.10 5.13 -8.28
CA PRO A 104 -14.48 5.54 -8.53
C PRO A 104 -15.49 4.43 -8.24
N TRP A 105 -15.22 3.21 -8.71
CA TRP A 105 -16.09 2.06 -8.47
C TRP A 105 -16.22 1.72 -6.96
N LEU A 106 -15.11 1.73 -6.22
CA LEU A 106 -15.14 1.53 -4.78
C LEU A 106 -15.89 2.64 -4.03
N ARG A 107 -15.69 3.91 -4.45
CA ARG A 107 -16.37 5.07 -3.85
C ARG A 107 -17.86 5.13 -4.12
N GLU A 108 -18.30 4.67 -5.28
CA GLU A 108 -19.73 4.52 -5.60
C GLU A 108 -20.39 3.52 -4.63
N ARG A 109 -19.70 2.47 -4.26
CA ARG A 109 -20.22 1.40 -3.40
C ARG A 109 -20.11 1.69 -1.90
N PHE A 110 -19.00 2.24 -1.46
CA PHE A 110 -18.67 2.40 -0.02
C PHE A 110 -18.63 3.86 0.44
N GLY A 111 -18.84 4.81 -0.47
CA GLY A 111 -18.70 6.23 -0.17
C GLY A 111 -17.24 6.72 -0.24
N ALA A 112 -17.04 7.99 0.16
CA ALA A 112 -15.73 8.66 0.12
C ALA A 112 -14.86 8.27 1.33
N LEU A 113 -14.62 6.97 1.53
CA LEU A 113 -13.74 6.49 2.57
C LEU A 113 -12.26 6.76 2.23
N PRO A 114 -11.37 6.94 3.24
CA PRO A 114 -9.95 7.02 3.01
C PRO A 114 -9.43 5.73 2.36
N CYS A 115 -8.41 5.85 1.50
CA CYS A 115 -7.84 4.72 0.78
C CYS A 115 -6.37 4.51 1.16
N ILE A 116 -5.98 3.28 1.46
CA ILE A 116 -4.61 2.85 1.67
C ILE A 116 -4.18 2.02 0.46
N ILE A 117 -3.04 2.37 -0.14
CA ILE A 117 -2.38 1.50 -1.11
C ILE A 117 -1.31 0.67 -0.42
N GLY A 118 -1.21 -0.60 -0.79
CA GLY A 118 -0.18 -1.46 -0.22
C GLY A 118 0.24 -2.59 -1.14
N GLY A 119 1.19 -3.39 -0.66
CA GLY A 119 1.65 -4.58 -1.34
C GLY A 119 3.00 -5.06 -0.87
N TYR A 120 3.39 -6.22 -1.39
CA TYR A 120 4.63 -6.92 -1.12
C TYR A 120 5.61 -6.79 -2.28
N SER A 121 6.91 -6.70 -1.99
CA SER A 121 7.98 -6.74 -3.00
C SER A 121 7.83 -5.64 -4.08
N LEU A 122 7.63 -5.98 -5.34
CA LEU A 122 7.31 -5.00 -6.40
C LEU A 122 5.98 -4.30 -6.16
N GLY A 123 5.01 -4.94 -5.50
CA GLY A 123 3.77 -4.30 -5.06
C GLY A 123 4.01 -3.19 -4.04
N GLY A 124 4.93 -3.41 -3.08
CA GLY A 124 5.36 -2.40 -2.12
C GLY A 124 6.14 -1.25 -2.76
N LEU A 125 7.00 -1.55 -3.74
CA LEU A 125 7.66 -0.55 -4.57
C LEU A 125 6.64 0.31 -5.33
N PHE A 126 5.67 -0.33 -5.99
CA PHE A 126 4.61 0.36 -6.72
C PHE A 126 3.76 1.23 -5.80
N ALA A 127 3.42 0.76 -4.60
CA ALA A 127 2.65 1.54 -3.63
C ALA A 127 3.38 2.84 -3.24
N LEU A 128 4.69 2.77 -2.97
CA LEU A 128 5.51 3.96 -2.69
C LEU A 128 5.63 4.88 -3.90
N TRP A 129 5.79 4.32 -5.10
CA TRP A 129 5.85 5.08 -6.33
C TRP A 129 4.50 5.75 -6.64
N ALA A 130 3.40 5.05 -6.52
CA ALA A 130 2.06 5.57 -6.74
C ALA A 130 1.76 6.76 -5.81
N ALA A 131 2.03 6.64 -4.52
CA ALA A 131 1.81 7.72 -3.56
C ALA A 131 2.70 8.97 -3.78
N ARG A 132 3.76 8.85 -4.58
CA ARG A 132 4.59 9.99 -5.04
C ARG A 132 4.05 10.63 -6.33
N ASN A 133 3.07 10.00 -7.00
CA ASN A 133 2.50 10.47 -8.27
C ASN A 133 1.04 10.88 -8.17
N THR A 134 0.34 10.53 -7.07
CA THR A 134 -1.05 10.93 -6.83
C THR A 134 -1.31 11.20 -5.35
N ASP A 135 -2.25 12.10 -5.06
CA ASP A 135 -2.75 12.39 -3.72
C ASP A 135 -3.99 11.54 -3.34
N ALA A 136 -4.25 10.46 -4.07
CA ALA A 136 -5.43 9.62 -3.88
C ALA A 136 -5.39 8.75 -2.61
N PHE A 137 -4.20 8.55 -2.02
CA PHE A 137 -3.97 7.59 -0.94
C PHE A 137 -3.71 8.28 0.41
N ALA A 138 -4.47 7.85 1.43
CA ALA A 138 -4.37 8.35 2.79
C ALA A 138 -3.20 7.75 3.57
N ALA A 139 -2.71 6.56 3.17
CA ALA A 139 -1.53 5.91 3.76
C ALA A 139 -0.91 4.91 2.77
N VAL A 140 0.31 4.46 3.07
CA VAL A 140 1.08 3.49 2.26
C VAL A 140 1.55 2.33 3.11
N ALA A 141 1.17 1.10 2.74
CA ALA A 141 1.56 -0.16 3.36
C ALA A 141 2.57 -0.90 2.46
N ALA A 142 3.87 -0.62 2.61
CA ALA A 142 4.92 -1.17 1.77
C ALA A 142 5.70 -2.27 2.51
N ALA A 143 5.34 -3.53 2.29
CA ALA A 143 5.98 -4.69 2.89
C ALA A 143 7.12 -5.21 1.99
N SER A 144 8.31 -5.34 2.55
CA SER A 144 9.54 -5.80 1.85
C SER A 144 9.71 -5.19 0.44
N PRO A 145 9.59 -3.86 0.28
CA PRO A 145 9.53 -3.22 -1.04
C PRO A 145 10.85 -3.35 -1.79
N SER A 146 10.80 -3.60 -3.10
CA SER A 146 11.98 -3.83 -3.96
C SER A 146 12.78 -2.54 -4.24
N LEU A 147 13.22 -1.81 -3.22
CA LEU A 147 13.89 -0.50 -3.34
C LEU A 147 15.34 -0.56 -3.83
N TRP A 148 15.86 -1.76 -4.08
CA TRP A 148 17.19 -2.01 -4.64
C TRP A 148 17.27 -1.72 -6.15
N ILE A 149 16.16 -1.41 -6.83
CA ILE A 149 16.16 -1.05 -8.26
C ILE A 149 16.99 0.22 -8.50
N LYS A 150 17.61 0.27 -9.68
CA LYS A 150 18.47 1.40 -10.06
C LYS A 150 17.68 2.71 -10.10
N GLY A 151 18.22 3.76 -9.48
CA GLY A 151 17.64 5.11 -9.54
C GLY A 151 16.52 5.38 -8.52
N TRP A 152 16.13 4.39 -7.69
CA TRP A 152 15.06 4.62 -6.71
C TRP A 152 15.37 5.76 -5.74
N GLY A 153 16.57 5.78 -5.15
CA GLY A 153 16.94 6.79 -4.16
C GLY A 153 16.92 8.22 -4.73
N GLU A 154 17.43 8.40 -5.95
CA GLU A 154 17.42 9.68 -6.65
C GLU A 154 16.00 10.14 -6.98
N TYR A 155 15.16 9.19 -7.43
CA TYR A 155 13.76 9.47 -7.71
C TYR A 155 13.02 9.89 -6.43
N ALA A 156 13.13 9.10 -5.36
CA ALA A 156 12.45 9.36 -4.09
C ALA A 156 12.86 10.70 -3.46
N ALA A 157 14.14 11.09 -3.60
CA ALA A 157 14.65 12.38 -3.08
C ALA A 157 13.99 13.59 -3.75
N THR A 158 13.60 13.46 -5.02
CA THR A 158 13.03 14.56 -5.82
C THR A 158 11.49 14.50 -5.94
N HIS A 159 10.87 13.41 -5.55
CA HIS A 159 9.41 13.19 -5.62
C HIS A 159 8.88 12.83 -4.22
N PRO A 160 8.52 13.79 -3.36
CA PRO A 160 7.97 13.49 -2.04
C PRO A 160 6.61 12.79 -2.15
N ILE A 161 6.23 12.06 -1.09
CA ILE A 161 4.87 11.51 -0.96
C ILE A 161 3.86 12.65 -0.96
N LEU A 162 2.80 12.50 -1.76
CA LEU A 162 1.73 13.48 -1.84
C LEU A 162 0.70 13.21 -0.73
N SER A 163 0.29 14.27 -0.05
CA SER A 163 -0.78 14.16 0.95
C SER A 163 -2.14 14.29 0.29
N PRO A 164 -3.16 13.52 0.73
CA PRO A 164 -4.51 13.65 0.24
C PRO A 164 -5.01 15.09 0.38
N LYS A 165 -5.66 15.60 -0.65
CA LYS A 165 -6.40 16.86 -0.54
C LYS A 165 -7.48 16.68 0.51
N ALA A 166 -7.48 17.55 1.53
CA ALA A 166 -8.54 17.54 2.52
C ALA A 166 -9.90 17.64 1.81
N THR A 167 -10.67 16.55 1.80
CA THR A 167 -12.05 16.59 1.39
C THR A 167 -12.77 17.37 2.48
N ILE A 168 -13.05 18.66 2.22
CA ILE A 168 -13.84 19.50 3.10
C ILE A 168 -15.24 18.89 3.13
N GLN A 169 -15.51 18.01 4.07
CA GLN A 169 -16.87 17.70 4.46
C GLN A 169 -17.45 19.01 5.01
N LYS A 170 -18.42 19.60 4.28
CA LYS A 170 -19.14 20.77 4.77
C LYS A 170 -19.69 20.44 6.16
N PRO A 171 -19.30 21.20 7.22
CA PRO A 171 -19.91 21.00 8.53
C PRO A 171 -21.38 21.43 8.41
N THR A 172 -22.29 20.48 8.55
CA THR A 172 -23.69 20.79 8.86
C THR A 172 -23.70 21.09 10.35
N LEU A 173 -23.67 22.35 10.69
CA LEU A 173 -24.17 23.04 11.88
C LEU A 173 -23.19 24.10 12.41
N LYS A 174 -23.76 25.28 12.56
CA LYS A 174 -23.12 26.49 13.05
C LYS A 174 -22.62 26.30 14.49
N THR A 175 -21.31 26.42 14.73
CA THR A 175 -20.78 26.91 16.00
C THR A 175 -19.60 27.82 15.67
N GLN A 176 -19.76 29.09 16.00
CA GLN A 176 -18.72 30.12 15.86
C GLN A 176 -17.66 29.88 16.96
N ASN A 177 -16.41 30.11 16.61
CA ASN A 177 -15.19 30.06 17.38
C ASN A 177 -14.45 28.71 17.33
N SER A 178 -13.65 28.53 16.31
CA SER A 178 -12.41 27.76 16.47
C SER A 178 -11.38 28.23 15.45
N THR A 179 -10.25 28.61 15.97
CA THR A 179 -8.98 28.88 15.31
C THR A 179 -8.74 27.78 14.26
N SER A 180 -8.59 28.15 12.99
CA SER A 180 -8.24 27.23 11.91
C SER A 180 -6.87 26.63 12.21
N GLN A 181 -6.85 25.49 12.86
CA GLN A 181 -5.68 24.61 12.84
C GLN A 181 -5.60 24.02 11.45
N HIS A 182 -4.59 24.41 10.67
CA HIS A 182 -4.16 23.68 9.50
C HIS A 182 -3.71 22.29 9.97
N ILE A 183 -4.62 21.32 9.92
CA ILE A 183 -4.26 19.91 10.04
C ILE A 183 -3.59 19.55 8.72
N THR A 184 -2.27 19.67 8.67
CA THR A 184 -1.47 19.02 7.63
C THR A 184 -1.60 17.52 7.89
N THR A 185 -2.47 16.88 7.16
CA THR A 185 -2.62 15.41 7.17
C THR A 185 -1.37 14.82 6.50
N THR A 186 -0.39 14.46 7.29
CA THR A 186 0.77 13.72 6.79
C THR A 186 0.34 12.30 6.44
N THR A 187 0.67 11.82 5.25
CA THR A 187 0.39 10.45 4.80
C THR A 187 1.23 9.45 5.58
N PRO A 188 0.65 8.58 6.44
CA PRO A 188 1.42 7.54 7.12
C PRO A 188 2.02 6.55 6.14
N VAL A 189 3.27 6.13 6.39
CA VAL A 189 3.99 5.13 5.59
C VAL A 189 4.55 4.05 6.48
N HIS A 190 4.16 2.81 6.22
CA HIS A 190 4.76 1.63 6.84
C HIS A 190 5.75 0.99 5.87
N LEU A 191 6.97 0.79 6.32
CA LEU A 191 8.01 -0.01 5.67
C LEU A 191 8.29 -1.24 6.52
N SER A 192 8.54 -2.38 5.88
CA SER A 192 9.08 -3.55 6.57
C SER A 192 10.12 -4.26 5.73
N LEU A 193 10.94 -5.10 6.37
CA LEU A 193 11.93 -5.96 5.72
C LEU A 193 12.23 -7.18 6.59
N GLY A 194 12.50 -8.32 5.97
CA GLY A 194 13.10 -9.46 6.65
C GLY A 194 14.58 -9.26 6.92
N ASP A 195 15.07 -9.60 8.12
CA ASP A 195 16.45 -9.40 8.53
C ASP A 195 17.47 -10.25 7.75
N HIS A 196 17.00 -11.32 7.09
CA HIS A 196 17.83 -12.14 6.21
C HIS A 196 17.81 -11.70 4.74
N GLU A 197 16.96 -10.73 4.34
CA GLU A 197 16.87 -10.30 2.94
C GLU A 197 18.16 -9.63 2.45
N GLU A 198 18.85 -8.90 3.31
CA GLU A 198 20.15 -8.28 2.98
C GLU A 198 21.33 -9.28 2.92
N HIS A 199 21.09 -10.55 3.26
CA HIS A 199 22.09 -11.62 3.20
C HIS A 199 22.00 -12.50 1.95
N CYS A 200 21.18 -12.12 0.97
CA CYS A 200 21.03 -12.86 -0.28
C CYS A 200 22.30 -12.85 -1.14
N ARG A 201 22.43 -13.84 -2.04
CA ARG A 201 23.63 -13.99 -2.92
C ARG A 201 23.70 -12.92 -4.01
N ASN A 202 22.59 -12.38 -4.44
CA ASN A 202 22.54 -11.35 -5.48
C ASN A 202 23.11 -10.03 -4.97
N GLN A 203 24.18 -9.54 -5.60
CA GLN A 203 24.92 -8.35 -5.15
C GLN A 203 24.09 -7.04 -5.17
N ARG A 204 23.09 -6.95 -6.01
CA ARG A 204 22.18 -5.78 -6.03
C ARG A 204 21.09 -5.91 -4.98
N MET A 205 20.43 -7.07 -4.93
CA MET A 205 19.35 -7.32 -3.98
C MET A 205 19.82 -7.27 -2.51
N LYS A 206 21.05 -7.73 -2.20
CA LYS A 206 21.57 -7.65 -0.84
C LYS A 206 21.70 -6.23 -0.29
N ARG A 207 21.65 -5.20 -1.16
CA ARG A 207 21.64 -3.79 -0.73
C ARG A 207 20.27 -3.33 -0.22
N ILE A 208 19.28 -4.22 -0.22
CA ILE A 208 17.90 -3.86 0.16
C ILE A 208 17.82 -3.28 1.57
N GLY A 209 18.60 -3.78 2.52
CA GLY A 209 18.63 -3.24 3.88
C GLY A 209 19.07 -1.77 3.91
N ASP A 210 20.14 -1.43 3.18
CA ASP A 210 20.61 -0.06 3.07
C ASP A 210 19.59 0.84 2.33
N CYS A 211 18.98 0.32 1.26
CA CYS A 211 17.96 1.03 0.49
C CYS A 211 16.74 1.37 1.35
N VAL A 212 16.25 0.41 2.15
CA VAL A 212 15.08 0.62 3.01
C VAL A 212 15.40 1.55 4.19
N ARG A 213 16.61 1.47 4.78
CA ARG A 213 17.05 2.43 5.81
C ARG A 213 17.16 3.85 5.24
N ALA A 214 17.68 4.01 4.01
CA ALA A 214 17.77 5.30 3.34
C ALA A 214 16.37 5.87 3.02
N GLU A 215 15.46 5.05 2.52
CA GLU A 215 14.07 5.43 2.28
C GLU A 215 13.38 5.87 3.56
N TYR A 216 13.52 5.11 4.65
CA TYR A 216 12.97 5.47 5.95
C TYR A 216 13.48 6.84 6.43
N ALA A 217 14.81 7.06 6.36
CA ALA A 217 15.40 8.34 6.75
C ALA A 217 14.89 9.52 5.90
N LEU A 218 14.75 9.31 4.59
CA LEU A 218 14.21 10.31 3.67
C LEU A 218 12.74 10.61 3.98
N LEU A 219 11.91 9.60 4.18
CA LEU A 219 10.50 9.77 4.52
C LEU A 219 10.31 10.50 5.86
N CYS A 220 11.15 10.21 6.86
CA CYS A 220 11.14 10.94 8.13
C CYS A 220 11.45 12.43 7.96
N GLN A 221 12.26 12.81 6.97
CA GLN A 221 12.53 14.20 6.63
C GLN A 221 11.39 14.84 5.83
N GLN A 222 10.80 14.10 4.88
CA GLN A 222 9.74 14.61 4.00
C GLN A 222 8.39 14.76 4.71
N LEU A 223 8.05 13.84 5.60
CA LEU A 223 6.75 13.76 6.26
C LEU A 223 6.85 14.17 7.74
N SER A 224 7.21 13.24 8.58
CA SER A 224 7.44 13.36 10.02
C SER A 224 7.94 12.02 10.54
N PRO A 225 8.81 11.96 11.55
CA PRO A 225 9.22 10.71 12.17
C PRO A 225 8.04 9.91 12.78
N THR A 226 6.97 10.59 13.17
CA THR A 226 5.76 9.95 13.74
C THR A 226 4.83 9.37 12.67
N ALA A 227 4.96 9.81 11.42
CA ALA A 227 4.17 9.33 10.29
C ALA A 227 4.81 8.14 9.58
N VAL A 228 6.02 7.74 9.94
CA VAL A 228 6.76 6.68 9.26
C VAL A 228 7.20 5.62 10.26
N THR A 229 7.12 4.35 9.86
CA THR A 229 7.71 3.25 10.63
C THR A 229 8.51 2.34 9.72
N LEU A 230 9.56 1.73 10.28
CA LEU A 230 10.33 0.65 9.67
C LEU A 230 10.34 -0.54 10.62
N ARG A 231 9.76 -1.66 10.18
CA ARG A 231 9.71 -2.92 10.94
C ARG A 231 10.66 -3.94 10.35
N TRP A 232 11.44 -4.57 11.22
CA TRP A 232 12.27 -5.72 10.87
C TRP A 232 11.57 -6.98 11.34
N HIS A 233 11.49 -7.97 10.45
CA HIS A 233 10.91 -9.28 10.74
C HIS A 233 11.99 -10.34 10.66
N GLU A 234 11.82 -11.41 11.39
CA GLU A 234 12.66 -12.59 11.24
C GLU A 234 12.47 -13.23 9.86
N GLY A 235 13.57 -13.63 9.21
CA GLY A 235 13.55 -14.43 7.99
C GLY A 235 13.85 -13.65 6.70
N GLY A 236 13.77 -14.38 5.59
CA GLY A 236 14.07 -13.89 4.24
C GLY A 236 12.88 -13.23 3.54
N HIS A 237 13.01 -13.12 2.21
CA HIS A 237 12.01 -12.47 1.37
C HIS A 237 10.71 -13.28 1.21
N PHE A 238 10.72 -14.58 1.40
CA PHE A 238 9.57 -15.46 1.19
C PHE A 238 9.15 -16.16 2.48
N GLY A 239 7.86 -16.46 2.60
CA GLY A 239 7.30 -17.30 3.67
C GLY A 239 6.52 -16.56 4.75
N ALA A 240 6.47 -15.22 4.72
CA ALA A 240 5.68 -14.39 5.66
C ALA A 240 5.07 -13.16 4.97
N GLU A 241 4.75 -13.28 3.68
CA GLU A 241 4.25 -12.18 2.86
C GLU A 241 2.93 -11.63 3.41
N ALA A 242 1.97 -12.52 3.68
CA ALA A 242 0.65 -12.18 4.20
C ALA A 242 0.73 -11.52 5.60
N GLU A 243 1.57 -12.05 6.48
CA GLU A 243 1.78 -11.51 7.83
C GLU A 243 2.34 -10.09 7.80
N ARG A 244 3.36 -9.86 6.97
CA ARG A 244 4.03 -8.55 6.85
C ARG A 244 3.13 -7.51 6.20
N THR A 245 2.38 -7.90 5.18
CA THR A 245 1.44 -7.01 4.50
C THR A 245 0.26 -6.67 5.42
N ALA A 246 -0.24 -7.67 6.15
CA ALA A 246 -1.32 -7.47 7.11
C ALA A 246 -0.92 -6.52 8.25
N GLU A 247 0.28 -6.67 8.82
CA GLU A 247 0.79 -5.73 9.83
C GLU A 247 0.89 -4.31 9.26
N ALA A 248 1.38 -4.17 8.03
CA ALA A 248 1.53 -2.87 7.38
C ALA A 248 0.17 -2.17 7.18
N PHE A 249 -0.84 -2.88 6.70
CA PHE A 249 -2.18 -2.33 6.57
C PHE A 249 -2.81 -1.99 7.93
N ALA A 250 -2.73 -2.89 8.91
CA ALA A 250 -3.28 -2.65 10.23
C ALA A 250 -2.66 -1.40 10.88
N TRP A 251 -1.33 -1.25 10.80
CA TRP A 251 -0.62 -0.08 11.30
C TRP A 251 -1.06 1.23 10.62
N CYS A 252 -1.29 1.20 9.30
CA CYS A 252 -1.83 2.34 8.56
C CYS A 252 -3.26 2.67 8.99
N MET A 253 -4.12 1.65 9.13
CA MET A 253 -5.51 1.82 9.56
C MET A 253 -5.63 2.47 10.94
N GLU A 254 -4.79 2.09 11.90
CA GLU A 254 -4.75 2.69 13.23
C GLU A 254 -4.51 4.20 13.21
N ARG A 255 -3.76 4.70 12.19
CA ARG A 255 -3.37 6.11 12.09
C ARG A 255 -4.34 6.99 11.34
N ILE A 256 -5.13 6.42 10.44
CA ILE A 256 -6.07 7.19 9.63
C ILE A 256 -7.53 7.06 10.09
N ILE A 257 -7.84 6.02 10.88
CA ILE A 257 -9.17 5.82 11.45
C ILE A 257 -9.11 6.26 12.93
N PRO A 258 -9.84 7.31 13.33
CA PRO A 258 -9.86 7.76 14.73
C PRO A 258 -10.29 6.63 15.68
N SER A 259 -9.61 6.52 16.83
CA SER A 259 -10.09 5.70 17.94
C SER A 259 -11.18 6.48 18.65
N PHE A 260 -12.37 5.92 18.72
CA PHE A 260 -13.49 6.46 19.50
C PHE A 260 -13.41 6.00 20.95
#